data_e27bc9a68f4e417c8ed5898011bfbae0
#
_entry.id   e27bc9a68f4e417c8ed5898011bfbae0
#
_cell.length_a   1.000
_cell.length_b   1.000
_cell.length_c   1.000
_cell.angle_alpha   90.00
_cell.angle_beta   90.00
_cell.angle_gamma   90.00
#
_symmetry.space_group_name_H-M   'P 1'
#
loop_
_entity.id
_entity.type
_entity.pdbx_description
1 polymer ?
#
loop_
_entity_poly.entity_id
_entity_poly.type
_entity_poly.pdbx_seq_one_letter_code
_entity_poly.pdbx_strand_id
1 'polypeptide(L)'
;IVSDEQVIKVLRQYNPWWRNPSAIKEESKPQKRLAYYEALKMIKHKTLRRFAVLSGARRVGKTTIMYQMIDNLIDEGVSPKNILYVSFDNPIVKLVNVETVLSIYESLYPIEGTKYIFLDEIQYTDNWELWMKVIYDSRKDIRLTATGSASPILEKGATDSGTGRWSVLKIPTMSFYEYCRLLQLEEPILPDSLKL
;
A
#
# COMPACT_ATOMS: atom_id res chain seq x y z
N ILE A 1 -16.99 17.31 13.64
CA ILE A 1 -17.38 16.37 12.57
C ILE A 1 -16.57 16.75 11.34
N VAL A 2 -15.82 15.82 10.78
CA VAL A 2 -15.07 16.02 9.55
C VAL A 2 -16.06 16.05 8.39
N SER A 3 -15.94 17.03 7.48
CA SER A 3 -16.78 17.08 6.28
C SER A 3 -16.17 16.27 5.14
N ASP A 4 -17.01 15.80 4.21
CA ASP A 4 -16.57 15.11 3.00
C ASP A 4 -15.59 15.97 2.17
N GLU A 5 -15.82 17.28 2.10
CA GLU A 5 -14.93 18.20 1.40
C GLU A 5 -13.50 18.21 1.97
N GLN A 6 -13.38 18.13 3.30
CA GLN A 6 -12.06 18.05 3.95
C GLN A 6 -11.34 16.75 3.57
N VAL A 7 -12.08 15.63 3.57
CA VAL A 7 -11.51 14.33 3.15
C VAL A 7 -11.14 14.36 1.67
N ILE A 8 -12.01 14.86 0.80
CA ILE A 8 -11.74 15.00 -0.65
C ILE A 8 -10.47 15.80 -0.91
N LYS A 9 -10.29 16.91 -0.19
CA LYS A 9 -9.07 17.73 -0.31
C LYS A 9 -7.81 16.92 0.02
N VAL A 10 -7.83 16.15 1.09
CA VAL A 10 -6.71 15.29 1.49
C VAL A 10 -6.48 14.18 0.47
N LEU A 11 -7.53 13.50 0.01
CA LEU A 11 -7.40 12.45 -1.00
C LEU A 11 -6.78 12.97 -2.30
N ARG A 12 -7.18 14.16 -2.76
CA ARG A 12 -6.59 14.79 -3.96
C ARG A 12 -5.12 15.15 -3.78
N GLN A 13 -4.70 15.52 -2.57
CA GLN A 13 -3.29 15.77 -2.25
C GLN A 13 -2.46 14.49 -2.26
N TYR A 14 -3.00 13.41 -1.70
CA TYR A 14 -2.33 12.13 -1.66
C TYR A 14 -2.27 11.40 -3.01
N ASN A 15 -3.14 11.75 -3.96
CA ASN A 15 -3.27 11.07 -5.24
C ASN A 15 -3.06 12.04 -6.41
N PRO A 16 -1.88 12.66 -6.56
CA PRO A 16 -1.62 13.64 -7.62
C PRO A 16 -1.71 13.01 -9.02
N TRP A 17 -1.51 11.69 -9.14
CA TRP A 17 -1.64 10.95 -10.40
C TRP A 17 -3.06 10.94 -10.98
N TRP A 18 -4.08 11.25 -10.17
CA TRP A 18 -5.45 11.43 -10.72
C TRP A 18 -5.55 12.58 -11.71
N ARG A 19 -4.65 13.57 -11.62
CA ARG A 19 -4.55 14.71 -12.53
C ARG A 19 -3.38 14.57 -13.50
N ASN A 20 -2.23 14.14 -13.00
CA ASN A 20 -1.01 13.95 -13.77
C ASN A 20 -0.43 12.56 -13.46
N PRO A 21 -0.62 11.55 -14.33
CA PRO A 21 -0.12 10.19 -14.09
C PRO A 21 1.39 10.12 -13.80
N SER A 22 2.18 11.02 -14.38
CA SER A 22 3.64 11.06 -14.17
C SER A 22 4.06 11.55 -12.78
N ALA A 23 3.14 12.15 -12.01
CA ALA A 23 3.46 12.68 -10.67
C ALA A 23 3.95 11.58 -9.70
N ILE A 24 3.54 10.32 -9.90
CA ILE A 24 4.02 9.20 -9.07
C ILE A 24 5.53 8.96 -9.21
N LYS A 25 6.15 9.34 -10.32
CA LYS A 25 7.59 9.15 -10.55
C LYS A 25 8.47 9.91 -9.55
N GLU A 26 7.98 11.00 -8.98
CA GLU A 26 8.70 11.77 -7.96
C GLU A 26 8.82 10.99 -6.63
N GLU A 27 7.81 10.18 -6.31
CA GLU A 27 7.74 9.38 -5.09
C GLU A 27 8.31 7.97 -5.27
N SER A 28 8.23 7.43 -6.47
CA SER A 28 8.70 6.09 -6.80
C SER A 28 10.23 6.06 -6.87
N LYS A 29 10.85 5.30 -5.96
CA LYS A 29 12.31 5.14 -5.94
C LYS A 29 12.74 3.95 -6.81
N PRO A 30 13.89 4.03 -7.50
CA PRO A 30 14.32 2.99 -8.45
C PRO A 30 14.68 1.66 -7.77
N GLN A 31 15.31 1.70 -6.60
CA GLN A 31 15.72 0.49 -5.87
C GLN A 31 14.52 -0.18 -5.21
N LYS A 32 14.24 -1.41 -5.62
CA LYS A 32 13.11 -2.19 -5.14
C LYS A 32 13.59 -3.29 -4.18
N ARG A 33 12.92 -3.39 -3.03
CA ARG A 33 13.14 -4.46 -2.06
C ARG A 33 12.38 -5.73 -2.46
N LEU A 34 12.78 -6.90 -1.94
CA LEU A 34 12.10 -8.18 -2.20
C LEU A 34 10.60 -8.10 -1.92
N ALA A 35 10.22 -7.47 -0.82
CA ALA A 35 8.81 -7.31 -0.44
C ALA A 35 7.97 -6.55 -1.48
N TYR A 36 8.55 -5.68 -2.29
CA TYR A 36 7.85 -5.06 -3.42
C TYR A 36 7.38 -6.11 -4.42
N TYR A 37 8.24 -7.03 -4.82
CA TYR A 37 7.90 -8.06 -5.81
C TYR A 37 6.85 -9.03 -5.27
N GLU A 38 6.96 -9.40 -4.00
CA GLU A 38 6.01 -10.29 -3.34
C GLU A 38 4.62 -9.64 -3.22
N ALA A 39 4.56 -8.39 -2.75
CA ALA A 39 3.31 -7.64 -2.63
C ALA A 39 2.64 -7.41 -4.00
N LEU A 40 3.42 -6.98 -5.00
CA LEU A 40 2.91 -6.75 -6.34
C LEU A 40 2.37 -8.04 -6.97
N LYS A 41 3.10 -9.16 -6.85
CA LYS A 41 2.65 -10.48 -7.31
C LYS A 41 1.33 -10.87 -6.64
N MET A 42 1.18 -10.58 -5.36
CA MET A 42 -0.01 -10.93 -4.59
C MET A 42 -1.25 -10.18 -5.08
N ILE A 43 -1.17 -8.86 -5.22
CA ILE A 43 -2.33 -8.05 -5.66
C ILE A 43 -2.68 -8.25 -7.13
N LYS A 44 -1.71 -8.69 -7.95
CA LYS A 44 -1.90 -8.96 -9.39
C LYS A 44 -2.31 -10.40 -9.67
N HIS A 45 -2.36 -11.27 -8.67
CA HIS A 45 -2.69 -12.67 -8.88
C HIS A 45 -4.12 -12.84 -9.43
N LYS A 46 -4.26 -13.51 -10.58
CA LYS A 46 -5.54 -13.59 -11.31
C LYS A 46 -6.58 -14.46 -10.61
N THR A 47 -6.16 -15.58 -10.05
CA THR A 47 -7.07 -16.60 -9.48
C THR A 47 -7.12 -16.57 -7.95
N LEU A 48 -5.99 -16.35 -7.29
CA LEU A 48 -5.91 -16.25 -5.83
C LEU A 48 -5.97 -14.80 -5.39
N ARG A 49 -7.12 -14.37 -4.91
CA ARG A 49 -7.29 -13.05 -4.35
C ARG A 49 -6.85 -13.04 -2.89
N ARG A 50 -5.85 -12.25 -2.58
CA ARG A 50 -5.41 -11.94 -1.21
C ARG A 50 -5.01 -10.48 -1.10
N PHE A 51 -5.31 -9.86 0.02
CA PHE A 51 -4.79 -8.55 0.35
C PHE A 51 -3.35 -8.68 0.87
N ALA A 52 -2.52 -7.69 0.59
CA ALA A 52 -1.15 -7.63 1.10
C ALA A 52 -1.09 -6.69 2.31
N VAL A 53 -0.51 -7.14 3.42
CA VAL A 53 -0.26 -6.31 4.60
C VAL A 53 1.23 -6.20 4.83
N LEU A 54 1.80 -5.03 4.62
CA LEU A 54 3.22 -4.75 4.84
C LEU A 54 3.42 -4.34 6.30
N SER A 55 4.05 -5.20 7.08
CA SER A 55 4.30 -4.99 8.50
C SER A 55 5.79 -4.79 8.77
N GLY A 56 6.14 -3.77 9.53
CA GLY A 56 7.53 -3.49 9.88
C GLY A 56 7.69 -2.20 10.67
N ALA A 57 8.89 -1.98 11.20
CA ALA A 57 9.21 -0.77 11.94
C ALA A 57 8.96 0.50 11.11
N ARG A 58 8.90 1.64 11.77
CA ARG A 58 8.89 2.92 11.06
C ARG A 58 10.16 3.08 10.24
N ARG A 59 10.05 3.75 9.08
CA ARG A 59 11.16 4.08 8.18
C ARG A 59 11.86 2.88 7.50
N VAL A 60 11.23 1.70 7.47
CA VAL A 60 11.77 0.55 6.73
C VAL A 60 11.36 0.53 5.24
N GLY A 61 10.66 1.56 4.77
CA GLY A 61 10.32 1.72 3.35
C GLY A 61 8.95 1.14 2.94
N LYS A 62 8.01 0.91 3.87
CA LYS A 62 6.66 0.40 3.56
C LYS A 62 5.92 1.31 2.57
N THR A 63 5.86 2.61 2.86
CA THR A 63 5.24 3.62 1.99
C THR A 63 5.92 3.71 0.63
N THR A 64 7.25 3.62 0.60
CA THR A 64 8.02 3.59 -0.66
C THR A 64 7.63 2.40 -1.53
N ILE A 65 7.46 1.22 -0.92
CA ILE A 65 6.97 0.03 -1.63
C ILE A 65 5.60 0.28 -2.23
N MET A 66 4.68 0.90 -1.50
CA MET A 66 3.35 1.26 -2.04
C MET A 66 3.46 2.18 -3.26
N TYR A 67 4.26 3.23 -3.20
CA TYR A 67 4.45 4.13 -4.35
C TYR A 67 5.07 3.43 -5.55
N GLN A 68 6.02 2.53 -5.33
CA GLN A 68 6.60 1.70 -6.41
C GLN A 68 5.56 0.77 -7.03
N MET A 69 4.63 0.21 -6.24
CA MET A 69 3.53 -0.61 -6.75
C MET A 69 2.55 0.23 -7.58
N ILE A 70 2.20 1.43 -7.10
CA ILE A 70 1.32 2.38 -7.82
C ILE A 70 1.94 2.77 -9.15
N ASP A 71 3.22 3.10 -9.16
CA ASP A 71 3.97 3.45 -10.35
C ASP A 71 3.95 2.31 -11.39
N ASN A 72 4.21 1.09 -10.96
CA ASN A 72 4.13 -0.09 -11.83
C ASN A 72 2.73 -0.31 -12.41
N LEU A 73 1.68 -0.16 -11.60
CA LEU A 73 0.30 -0.31 -12.07
C LEU A 73 -0.05 0.72 -13.15
N ILE A 74 0.37 1.97 -12.97
CA ILE A 74 0.16 3.03 -13.96
C ILE A 74 0.94 2.74 -15.25
N ASP A 75 2.20 2.33 -15.15
CA ASP A 75 3.03 1.95 -16.30
C ASP A 75 2.45 0.75 -17.07
N GLU A 76 1.73 -0.14 -16.41
CA GLU A 76 1.03 -1.27 -17.04
C GLU A 76 -0.36 -0.90 -17.61
N GLY A 77 -0.75 0.36 -17.55
CA GLY A 77 -1.98 0.87 -18.15
C GLY A 77 -3.21 0.83 -17.23
N VAL A 78 -3.05 0.60 -15.93
CA VAL A 78 -4.15 0.77 -14.98
C VAL A 78 -4.52 2.26 -14.94
N SER A 79 -5.82 2.55 -15.09
CA SER A 79 -6.30 3.93 -14.98
C SER A 79 -5.88 4.55 -13.65
N PRO A 80 -5.23 5.71 -13.63
CA PRO A 80 -4.82 6.37 -12.39
C PRO A 80 -5.97 6.61 -11.41
N LYS A 81 -7.19 6.80 -11.93
CA LYS A 81 -8.39 6.98 -11.12
C LYS A 81 -8.88 5.71 -10.42
N ASN A 82 -8.43 4.53 -10.90
CA ASN A 82 -8.69 3.25 -10.25
C ASN A 82 -7.70 2.95 -9.10
N ILE A 83 -6.80 3.87 -8.80
CA ILE A 83 -5.78 3.71 -7.77
C ILE A 83 -6.00 4.78 -6.69
N LEU A 84 -6.29 4.31 -5.48
CA LEU A 84 -6.41 5.16 -4.29
C LEU A 84 -5.25 4.86 -3.33
N TYR A 85 -4.55 5.91 -2.91
CA TYR A 85 -3.66 5.88 -1.74
C TYR A 85 -4.20 6.83 -0.66
N VAL A 86 -4.16 6.38 0.58
CA VAL A 86 -4.51 7.20 1.73
C VAL A 86 -3.70 6.78 2.95
N SER A 87 -3.22 7.75 3.73
CA SER A 87 -2.54 7.50 5.00
C SER A 87 -3.41 7.91 6.18
N PHE A 88 -3.59 6.97 7.11
CA PHE A 88 -4.40 7.19 8.32
C PHE A 88 -3.64 7.89 9.45
N ASP A 89 -2.39 8.24 9.28
CA ASP A 89 -1.68 9.14 10.20
C ASP A 89 -2.07 10.62 10.00
N ASN A 90 -2.79 10.93 8.93
CA ASN A 90 -3.31 12.26 8.67
C ASN A 90 -4.37 12.66 9.71
N PRO A 91 -4.29 13.86 10.32
CA PRO A 91 -5.22 14.30 11.36
C PRO A 91 -6.69 14.30 10.98
N ILE A 92 -7.02 14.50 9.70
CA ILE A 92 -8.39 14.51 9.20
C ILE A 92 -8.84 13.07 8.91
N VAL A 93 -8.02 12.31 8.18
CA VAL A 93 -8.37 10.96 7.72
C VAL A 93 -8.55 9.98 8.89
N LYS A 94 -7.74 10.07 9.93
CA LYS A 94 -7.86 9.19 11.11
C LYS A 94 -9.19 9.36 11.88
N LEU A 95 -9.93 10.43 11.63
CA LEU A 95 -11.24 10.69 12.26
C LEU A 95 -12.40 10.08 11.48
N VAL A 96 -12.12 9.47 10.33
CA VAL A 96 -13.10 8.74 9.52
C VAL A 96 -12.66 7.28 9.36
N ASN A 97 -13.62 6.40 9.11
CA ASN A 97 -13.32 4.99 8.90
C ASN A 97 -12.98 4.67 7.43
N VAL A 98 -12.52 3.46 7.18
CA VAL A 98 -12.14 3.00 5.85
C VAL A 98 -13.32 3.06 4.87
N GLU A 99 -14.53 2.70 5.31
CA GLU A 99 -15.75 2.74 4.47
C GLU A 99 -16.06 4.14 3.97
N THR A 100 -16.01 5.12 4.87
CA THR A 100 -16.24 6.53 4.53
C THR A 100 -15.23 7.01 3.48
N VAL A 101 -13.96 6.67 3.64
CA VAL A 101 -12.92 7.01 2.66
C VAL A 101 -13.21 6.38 1.29
N LEU A 102 -13.58 5.10 1.25
CA LEU A 102 -13.91 4.40 0.00
C LEU A 102 -15.16 4.97 -0.66
N SER A 103 -16.21 5.24 0.12
CA SER A 103 -17.46 5.83 -0.39
C SER A 103 -17.23 7.21 -1.02
N ILE A 104 -16.44 8.06 -0.34
CA ILE A 104 -16.05 9.37 -0.88
C ILE A 104 -15.24 9.22 -2.16
N TYR A 105 -14.23 8.34 -2.16
CA TYR A 105 -13.41 8.09 -3.35
C TYR A 105 -14.26 7.65 -4.55
N GLU A 106 -15.17 6.69 -4.36
CA GLU A 106 -16.04 6.19 -5.42
C GLU A 106 -17.04 7.22 -5.92
N SER A 107 -17.39 8.22 -5.10
CA SER A 107 -18.25 9.34 -5.51
C SER A 107 -17.53 10.36 -6.41
N LEU A 108 -16.18 10.41 -6.37
CA LEU A 108 -15.41 11.42 -7.11
C LEU A 108 -15.34 11.15 -8.61
N TYR A 109 -15.33 9.88 -9.00
CA TYR A 109 -15.13 9.46 -10.38
C TYR A 109 -15.96 8.23 -10.71
N PRO A 110 -16.46 8.11 -11.95
CA PRO A 110 -16.99 6.84 -12.42
C PRO A 110 -15.81 5.85 -12.59
N ILE A 111 -15.77 4.84 -11.72
CA ILE A 111 -14.68 3.87 -11.69
C ILE A 111 -15.25 2.52 -12.12
N GLU A 112 -14.75 2.01 -13.24
CA GLU A 112 -15.06 0.68 -13.73
C GLU A 112 -13.89 -0.28 -13.56
N GLY A 113 -14.20 -1.56 -13.37
CA GLY A 113 -13.20 -2.62 -13.26
C GLY A 113 -12.51 -2.68 -11.90
N THR A 114 -11.30 -3.21 -11.89
CA THR A 114 -10.54 -3.43 -10.65
C THR A 114 -10.02 -2.12 -10.07
N LYS A 115 -10.23 -1.95 -8.76
CA LYS A 115 -9.71 -0.85 -7.96
C LYS A 115 -8.53 -1.33 -7.12
N TYR A 116 -7.46 -0.57 -7.12
CA TYR A 116 -6.26 -0.83 -6.32
C TYR A 116 -6.20 0.17 -5.16
N ILE A 117 -6.37 -0.33 -3.95
CA ILE A 117 -6.51 0.48 -2.74
C ILE A 117 -5.27 0.31 -1.86
N PHE A 118 -4.63 1.41 -1.52
CA PHE A 118 -3.44 1.45 -0.68
C PHE A 118 -3.75 2.22 0.60
N LEU A 119 -3.80 1.49 1.73
CA LEU A 119 -4.12 2.04 3.06
C LEU A 119 -2.85 2.06 3.90
N ASP A 120 -2.23 3.23 4.03
CA ASP A 120 -1.01 3.39 4.80
C ASP A 120 -1.30 3.68 6.27
N GLU A 121 -0.46 3.14 7.16
CA GLU A 121 -0.56 3.29 8.62
C GLU A 121 -1.96 2.96 9.17
N ILE A 122 -2.53 1.84 8.71
CA ILE A 122 -3.93 1.45 8.95
C ILE A 122 -4.27 1.27 10.44
N GLN A 123 -3.28 1.07 11.32
CA GLN A 123 -3.50 0.95 12.77
C GLN A 123 -4.06 2.23 13.41
N TYR A 124 -4.05 3.37 12.72
CA TYR A 124 -4.60 4.63 13.23
C TYR A 124 -6.11 4.79 12.96
N THR A 125 -6.73 3.86 12.26
CA THR A 125 -8.20 3.81 12.14
C THR A 125 -8.80 2.68 12.96
N ASP A 126 -9.95 2.94 13.57
CA ASP A 126 -10.64 1.96 14.41
C ASP A 126 -11.20 0.80 13.59
N ASN A 127 -11.17 -0.39 14.19
CA ASN A 127 -11.75 -1.61 13.62
C ASN A 127 -11.27 -1.94 12.19
N TRP A 128 -10.03 -1.60 11.86
CA TRP A 128 -9.48 -1.79 10.52
C TRP A 128 -9.57 -3.26 10.04
N GLU A 129 -9.42 -4.25 10.94
CA GLU A 129 -9.53 -5.68 10.61
C GLU A 129 -10.94 -6.04 10.15
N LEU A 130 -11.94 -5.48 10.85
CA LEU A 130 -13.34 -5.69 10.49
C LEU A 130 -13.62 -5.11 9.10
N TRP A 131 -13.14 -3.88 8.84
CA TRP A 131 -13.29 -3.26 7.52
C TRP A 131 -12.58 -4.03 6.42
N MET A 132 -11.35 -4.48 6.64
CA MET A 132 -10.64 -5.32 5.68
C MET A 132 -11.39 -6.62 5.38
N LYS A 133 -11.96 -7.25 6.40
CA LYS A 133 -12.79 -8.46 6.24
C LYS A 133 -14.04 -8.16 5.40
N VAL A 134 -14.78 -7.12 5.75
CA VAL A 134 -16.01 -6.71 5.02
C VAL A 134 -15.68 -6.43 3.56
N ILE A 135 -14.63 -5.64 3.29
CA ILE A 135 -14.19 -5.34 1.92
C ILE A 135 -13.78 -6.62 1.18
N TYR A 136 -13.02 -7.50 1.82
CA TYR A 136 -12.62 -8.75 1.19
C TYR A 136 -13.82 -9.62 0.83
N ASP A 137 -14.77 -9.78 1.73
CA ASP A 137 -15.91 -10.67 1.52
C ASP A 137 -16.93 -10.10 0.52
N SER A 138 -17.17 -8.77 0.52
CA SER A 138 -18.21 -8.11 -0.28
C SER A 138 -17.73 -7.49 -1.60
N ARG A 139 -16.45 -7.09 -1.71
CA ARG A 139 -15.94 -6.28 -2.81
C ARG A 139 -14.89 -7.05 -3.64
N LYS A 140 -15.35 -7.82 -4.61
CA LYS A 140 -14.46 -8.63 -5.48
C LYS A 140 -13.66 -7.79 -6.48
N ASP A 141 -14.10 -6.58 -6.73
CA ASP A 141 -13.47 -5.55 -7.58
C ASP A 141 -12.27 -4.86 -6.92
N ILE A 142 -12.04 -5.06 -5.62
CA ILE A 142 -10.95 -4.42 -4.88
C ILE A 142 -9.74 -5.34 -4.72
N ARG A 143 -8.56 -4.79 -5.01
CA ARG A 143 -7.24 -5.30 -4.63
C ARG A 143 -6.65 -4.33 -3.61
N LEU A 144 -6.28 -4.81 -2.44
CA LEU A 144 -5.90 -3.95 -1.32
C LEU A 144 -4.51 -4.30 -0.80
N THR A 145 -3.72 -3.24 -0.57
CA THR A 145 -2.45 -3.29 0.16
C THR A 145 -2.55 -2.36 1.36
N ALA A 146 -2.25 -2.85 2.54
CA ALA A 146 -2.20 -2.06 3.77
C ALA A 146 -0.79 -2.05 4.35
N THR A 147 -0.45 -0.99 5.09
CA THR A 147 0.75 -0.97 5.94
C THR A 147 0.41 -0.69 7.38
N GLY A 148 1.32 -1.06 8.26
CA GLY A 148 1.26 -0.67 9.67
C GLY A 148 2.52 -1.03 10.44
N SER A 149 2.63 -0.49 11.66
CA SER A 149 3.71 -0.85 12.58
C SER A 149 3.57 -2.30 13.04
N ALA A 150 4.70 -2.94 13.33
CA ALA A 150 4.80 -4.39 13.45
C ALA A 150 3.87 -5.04 14.50
N SER A 151 3.76 -4.46 15.70
CA SER A 151 3.08 -5.14 16.83
C SER A 151 1.57 -5.29 16.66
N PRO A 152 0.77 -4.23 16.43
CA PRO A 152 -0.68 -4.40 16.37
C PRO A 152 -1.14 -5.28 15.19
N ILE A 153 -0.46 -5.17 14.05
CA ILE A 153 -0.81 -5.94 12.85
C ILE A 153 -0.45 -7.41 12.99
N LEU A 154 0.69 -7.71 13.64
CA LEU A 154 1.11 -9.10 13.85
C LEU A 154 0.25 -9.80 14.89
N GLU A 155 -0.12 -9.13 15.98
CA GLU A 155 -0.99 -9.67 17.01
C GLU A 155 -2.40 -9.94 16.47
N LYS A 156 -2.95 -9.02 15.68
CA LYS A 156 -4.30 -9.13 15.12
C LYS A 156 -4.36 -9.89 13.79
N GLY A 157 -3.28 -9.96 13.04
CA GLY A 157 -3.20 -10.78 11.82
C GLY A 157 -3.19 -12.28 12.08
N ALA A 158 -2.90 -12.68 13.32
CA ALA A 158 -3.03 -14.06 13.79
C ALA A 158 -4.45 -14.44 14.21
N THR A 159 -5.41 -13.48 14.19
CA THR A 159 -6.80 -13.75 14.54
C THR A 159 -7.56 -14.38 13.38
N ASP A 160 -8.64 -15.10 13.69
CA ASP A 160 -9.50 -15.80 12.71
C ASP A 160 -10.01 -14.92 11.55
N SER A 161 -10.10 -13.60 11.76
CA SER A 161 -10.57 -12.65 10.74
C SER A 161 -9.67 -12.56 9.50
N GLY A 162 -8.35 -12.72 9.66
CA GLY A 162 -7.37 -12.61 8.57
C GLY A 162 -7.12 -13.89 7.81
N THR A 163 -7.53 -15.04 8.37
CA THR A 163 -7.23 -16.35 7.79
C THR A 163 -7.76 -16.48 6.37
N GLY A 164 -6.86 -16.69 5.41
CA GLY A 164 -7.21 -16.82 4.00
C GLY A 164 -7.52 -15.52 3.24
N ARG A 165 -7.70 -14.37 3.94
CA ARG A 165 -8.08 -13.09 3.33
C ARG A 165 -6.90 -12.20 2.99
N TRP A 166 -5.91 -12.11 3.87
CA TRP A 166 -4.69 -11.36 3.63
C TRP A 166 -3.44 -12.11 4.07
N SER A 167 -2.32 -11.70 3.55
CA SER A 167 -1.02 -12.20 3.94
C SER A 167 -0.18 -11.05 4.48
N VAL A 168 0.48 -11.29 5.61
CA VAL A 168 1.37 -10.32 6.23
C VAL A 168 2.79 -10.54 5.73
N LEU A 169 3.34 -9.54 5.05
CA LEU A 169 4.73 -9.48 4.61
C LEU A 169 5.53 -8.66 5.62
N LYS A 170 6.44 -9.33 6.33
CA LYS A 170 7.33 -8.67 7.28
C LYS A 170 8.43 -7.94 6.52
N ILE A 171 8.53 -6.62 6.73
CA ILE A 171 9.59 -5.79 6.17
C ILE A 171 10.65 -5.56 7.24
N PRO A 172 11.79 -6.26 7.18
CA PRO A 172 12.87 -6.05 8.14
C PRO A 172 13.55 -4.70 7.91
N THR A 173 14.39 -4.29 8.83
CA THR A 173 15.35 -3.22 8.58
C THR A 173 16.20 -3.56 7.36
N MET A 174 16.69 -2.54 6.68
CA MET A 174 17.53 -2.74 5.51
C MET A 174 18.81 -3.48 5.90
N SER A 175 19.14 -4.55 5.17
CA SER A 175 20.41 -5.24 5.34
C SER A 175 21.58 -4.37 4.82
N PHE A 176 22.80 -4.67 5.25
CA PHE A 176 23.99 -3.98 4.73
C PHE A 176 24.10 -4.09 3.20
N TYR A 177 23.77 -5.25 2.65
CA TYR A 177 23.76 -5.47 1.20
C TYR A 177 22.72 -4.58 0.49
N GLU A 178 21.46 -4.53 0.99
CA GLU A 178 20.44 -3.65 0.42
C GLU A 178 20.85 -2.17 0.53
N TYR A 179 21.51 -1.79 1.62
CA TYR A 179 22.01 -0.43 1.81
C TYR A 179 23.11 -0.09 0.80
N CYS A 180 24.06 -0.99 0.56
CA CYS A 180 25.09 -0.82 -0.46
C CYS A 180 24.50 -0.67 -1.86
N ARG A 181 23.49 -1.49 -2.20
CA ARG A 181 22.74 -1.36 -3.45
C ARG A 181 22.07 -0.01 -3.59
N LEU A 182 21.42 0.45 -2.52
CA LEU A 182 20.77 1.76 -2.49
C LEU A 182 21.77 2.89 -2.79
N LEU A 183 22.98 2.78 -2.27
CA LEU A 183 24.06 3.74 -2.48
C LEU A 183 24.86 3.50 -3.75
N GLN A 184 24.55 2.45 -4.52
CA GLN A 184 25.31 2.03 -5.71
C GLN A 184 26.80 1.72 -5.42
N LEU A 185 27.06 1.16 -4.23
CA LEU A 185 28.42 0.83 -3.75
C LEU A 185 28.74 -0.67 -3.81
N GLU A 186 27.97 -1.48 -4.51
CA GLU A 186 28.13 -2.94 -4.54
C GLU A 186 29.49 -3.37 -5.12
N GLU A 187 29.88 -2.73 -6.21
CA GLU A 187 31.12 -3.06 -6.94
C GLU A 187 32.39 -2.92 -6.09
N PRO A 188 32.58 -1.81 -5.32
CA PRO A 188 33.78 -1.63 -4.52
C PRO A 188 33.80 -2.42 -3.21
N ILE A 189 32.63 -2.87 -2.70
CA ILE A 189 32.53 -3.41 -1.33
C ILE A 189 32.45 -4.95 -1.32
N LEU A 190 31.83 -5.54 -2.34
CA LEU A 190 31.62 -6.98 -2.39
C LEU A 190 32.60 -7.64 -3.34
N PRO A 191 33.40 -8.59 -2.88
CA PRO A 191 34.18 -9.45 -3.75
C PRO A 191 33.29 -10.17 -4.77
N ASP A 192 33.80 -10.44 -5.97
CA ASP A 192 33.05 -11.12 -7.04
C ASP A 192 32.47 -12.46 -6.61
N SER A 193 33.09 -13.14 -5.67
CA SER A 193 32.61 -14.40 -5.08
C SER A 193 31.36 -14.26 -4.22
N LEU A 194 30.99 -13.04 -3.84
CA LEU A 194 29.78 -12.75 -3.04
C LEU A 194 28.67 -12.01 -3.81
N LYS A 195 28.89 -11.74 -5.09
CA LYS A 195 27.87 -11.23 -6.00
C LYS A 195 26.98 -12.39 -6.42
N LEU A 196 25.77 -12.45 -5.88
CA LEU A 196 24.75 -13.42 -6.25
C LEU A 196 23.96 -12.96 -7.48
#